data_bf176cec353755f6d2095824de4ae6a9
#
_entry.id   bf176cec353755f6d2095824de4ae6a9
#
_cell.length_a   1.000
_cell.length_b   1.000
_cell.length_c   1.000
_cell.angle_alpha   90.00
_cell.angle_beta   90.00
_cell.angle_gamma   90.00
#
_symmetry.space_group_name_H-M   'P 1'
#
loop_
_entity.id
_entity.type
_entity.pdbx_description
1 polymer ?
#
loop_
_entity_poly.entity_id
_entity_poly.type
_entity_poly.pdbx_seq_one_letter_code
_entity_poly.pdbx_strand_id
1 'polypeptide(L)'
;MYDVADSAFTTVIVTALYALYFGTVVVGDPNQADYLWGWGASISEIIVAVVAPILGAIADFSGSRKKFLGVCALTIIFFTAALYFVGPGMVTLGLTLYIIANVGFAGGGVFIDSFLPGISTEQNAGKLSGIKWAMGYASGLLCLLLCFPLAKYIKANPTPYELSRAQLIPVVVAVYYAVAVIFPLIF
;
A
#
# COMPACT_ATOMS: atom_id res chain seq x y z
N MET A 1 6.98 12.77 5.10
CA MET A 1 5.57 12.95 4.68
C MET A 1 5.09 11.83 3.76
N TYR A 2 5.83 11.42 2.74
CA TYR A 2 5.43 10.29 1.86
C TYR A 2 5.26 8.98 2.65
N ASP A 3 6.14 8.70 3.57
CA ASP A 3 6.10 7.55 4.48
C ASP A 3 4.80 7.47 5.34
N VAL A 4 4.18 8.62 5.58
CA VAL A 4 2.87 8.71 6.23
C VAL A 4 1.78 8.05 5.38
N ALA A 5 1.82 8.26 4.06
CA ALA A 5 0.91 7.60 3.12
C ALA A 5 1.21 6.10 3.01
N ASP A 6 2.48 5.74 2.84
CA ASP A 6 2.93 4.36 2.67
C ASP A 6 2.57 3.46 3.85
N SER A 7 2.71 3.97 5.07
CA SER A 7 2.38 3.21 6.29
C SER A 7 0.88 2.89 6.41
N ALA A 8 -0.01 3.73 5.87
CA ALA A 8 -1.44 3.43 5.83
C ALA A 8 -1.73 2.23 4.92
N PHE A 9 -1.11 2.17 3.74
CA PHE A 9 -1.24 1.03 2.82
C PHE A 9 -0.68 -0.25 3.46
N THR A 10 0.54 -0.21 3.98
CA THR A 10 1.18 -1.38 4.58
C THR A 10 0.39 -1.93 5.76
N THR A 11 -0.05 -1.05 6.68
CA THR A 11 -0.74 -1.47 7.89
C THR A 11 -2.12 -2.05 7.58
N VAL A 12 -2.92 -1.39 6.75
CA VAL A 12 -4.32 -1.76 6.55
C VAL A 12 -4.50 -2.79 5.43
N ILE A 13 -3.81 -2.60 4.29
CA ILE A 13 -3.97 -3.49 3.13
C ILE A 13 -3.07 -4.71 3.25
N VAL A 14 -1.75 -4.51 3.43
CA VAL A 14 -0.79 -5.62 3.37
C VAL A 14 -0.90 -6.52 4.60
N THR A 15 -1.05 -5.93 5.81
CA THR A 15 -0.84 -6.66 7.06
C THR A 15 -2.13 -6.98 7.82
N ALA A 16 -3.14 -6.10 7.82
CA ALA A 16 -4.27 -6.24 8.74
C ALA A 16 -5.60 -6.51 8.02
N LEU A 17 -6.39 -5.47 7.79
CA LEU A 17 -7.81 -5.65 7.50
C LEU A 17 -8.10 -6.21 6.11
N TYR A 18 -7.35 -5.80 5.08
CA TYR A 18 -7.61 -6.34 3.75
C TYR A 18 -7.07 -7.76 3.58
N ALA A 19 -5.92 -8.10 4.17
CA ALA A 19 -5.44 -9.48 4.22
C ALA A 19 -6.47 -10.41 4.91
N LEU A 20 -7.06 -9.94 6.03
CA LEU A 20 -8.13 -10.65 6.71
C LEU A 20 -9.39 -10.77 5.83
N TYR A 21 -9.79 -9.70 5.14
CA TYR A 21 -10.91 -9.70 4.20
C TYR A 21 -10.66 -10.69 3.05
N PHE A 22 -9.48 -10.67 2.47
CA PHE A 22 -9.09 -11.59 1.40
C PHE A 22 -9.19 -13.04 1.85
N GLY A 23 -8.64 -13.37 3.02
CA GLY A 23 -8.70 -14.72 3.57
C GLY A 23 -10.12 -15.18 3.90
N THR A 24 -10.88 -14.33 4.58
CA THR A 24 -12.18 -14.70 5.14
C THR A 24 -13.31 -14.67 4.10
N VAL A 25 -13.30 -13.63 3.23
CA VAL A 25 -14.41 -13.35 2.32
C VAL A 25 -14.11 -13.81 0.89
N VAL A 26 -12.90 -13.51 0.39
CA VAL A 26 -12.57 -13.77 -1.03
C VAL A 26 -12.20 -15.23 -1.25
N VAL A 27 -11.32 -15.79 -0.41
CA VAL A 27 -10.87 -17.19 -0.51
C VAL A 27 -11.80 -18.13 0.27
N GLY A 28 -12.17 -17.75 1.49
CA GLY A 28 -13.04 -18.55 2.38
C GLY A 28 -12.35 -19.74 3.07
N ASP A 29 -11.07 -19.99 2.81
CA ASP A 29 -10.23 -20.99 3.47
C ASP A 29 -8.95 -20.30 3.95
N PRO A 30 -8.75 -20.16 5.28
CA PRO A 30 -7.58 -19.48 5.85
C PRO A 30 -6.23 -20.08 5.41
N ASN A 31 -6.11 -21.39 5.33
CA ASN A 31 -4.83 -22.05 4.98
C ASN A 31 -4.46 -21.76 3.51
N GLN A 32 -5.44 -21.80 2.62
CA GLN A 32 -5.25 -21.46 1.21
C GLN A 32 -5.02 -19.96 1.03
N ALA A 33 -5.66 -19.14 1.83
CA ALA A 33 -5.52 -17.70 1.78
C ALA A 33 -4.11 -17.22 2.12
N ASP A 34 -3.52 -17.72 3.20
CA ASP A 34 -2.15 -17.38 3.61
C ASP A 34 -1.14 -17.76 2.54
N TYR A 35 -1.31 -18.94 1.94
CA TYR A 35 -0.48 -19.38 0.82
C TYR A 35 -0.60 -18.45 -0.41
N LEU A 36 -1.81 -18.13 -0.83
CA LEU A 36 -2.05 -17.24 -1.98
C LEU A 36 -1.59 -15.81 -1.72
N TRP A 37 -1.81 -15.30 -0.51
CA TRP A 37 -1.34 -13.98 -0.10
C TRP A 37 0.19 -13.89 -0.11
N GLY A 38 0.86 -14.91 0.45
CA GLY A 38 2.32 -15.03 0.43
C GLY A 38 2.89 -15.07 -0.99
N TRP A 39 2.24 -15.81 -1.91
CA TRP A 39 2.64 -15.79 -3.32
C TRP A 39 2.45 -14.42 -3.96
N GLY A 40 1.33 -13.75 -3.71
CA GLY A 40 1.07 -12.40 -4.19
C GLY A 40 2.15 -11.41 -3.75
N ALA A 41 2.51 -11.44 -2.46
CA ALA A 41 3.59 -10.63 -1.91
C ALA A 41 4.94 -10.96 -2.57
N SER A 42 5.30 -12.24 -2.65
CA SER A 42 6.57 -12.68 -3.23
C SER A 42 6.71 -12.30 -4.70
N ILE A 43 5.65 -12.44 -5.49
CA ILE A 43 5.65 -12.06 -6.91
C ILE A 43 5.86 -10.55 -7.06
N SER A 44 5.18 -9.74 -6.24
CA SER A 44 5.35 -8.28 -6.29
C SER A 44 6.78 -7.85 -5.92
N GLU A 45 7.38 -8.47 -4.91
CA GLU A 45 8.77 -8.19 -4.52
C GLU A 45 9.78 -8.59 -5.60
N ILE A 46 9.58 -9.73 -6.27
CA ILE A 46 10.42 -10.14 -7.41
C ILE A 46 10.32 -9.13 -8.56
N ILE A 47 9.10 -8.69 -8.89
CA ILE A 47 8.91 -7.66 -9.92
C ILE A 47 9.66 -6.39 -9.55
N VAL A 48 9.54 -5.93 -8.30
CA VAL A 48 10.25 -4.74 -7.82
C VAL A 48 11.76 -4.92 -7.86
N ALA A 49 12.28 -6.07 -7.42
CA ALA A 49 13.72 -6.34 -7.44
C ALA A 49 14.32 -6.24 -8.85
N VAL A 50 13.56 -6.58 -9.88
CA VAL A 50 13.98 -6.48 -11.29
C VAL A 50 13.77 -5.07 -11.85
N VAL A 51 12.63 -4.45 -11.55
CA VAL A 51 12.19 -3.20 -12.18
C VAL A 51 12.79 -1.96 -11.49
N ALA A 52 12.97 -1.99 -10.16
CA ALA A 52 13.45 -0.84 -9.41
C ALA A 52 14.86 -0.33 -9.85
N PRO A 53 15.87 -1.17 -10.08
CA PRO A 53 17.17 -0.70 -10.57
C PRO A 53 17.08 -0.01 -11.93
N ILE A 54 16.23 -0.52 -12.82
CA ILE A 54 16.03 0.03 -14.17
C ILE A 54 15.35 1.39 -14.09
N LEU A 55 14.24 1.47 -13.34
CA LEU A 55 13.51 2.72 -13.14
C LEU A 55 14.36 3.75 -12.39
N GLY A 56 15.15 3.32 -11.40
CA GLY A 56 16.08 4.17 -10.68
C GLY A 56 17.10 4.82 -11.61
N ALA A 57 17.75 4.02 -12.47
CA ALA A 57 18.72 4.53 -13.45
C ALA A 57 18.07 5.52 -14.44
N ILE A 58 16.86 5.22 -14.94
CA ILE A 58 16.12 6.12 -15.84
C ILE A 58 15.75 7.44 -15.12
N ALA A 59 15.29 7.36 -13.88
CA ALA A 59 14.90 8.53 -13.09
C ALA A 59 16.11 9.43 -12.79
N ASP A 60 17.26 8.85 -12.51
CA ASP A 60 18.50 9.59 -12.24
C ASP A 60 19.01 10.29 -13.50
N PHE A 61 19.02 9.57 -14.63
CA PHE A 61 19.43 10.14 -15.92
C PHE A 61 18.51 11.27 -16.39
N SER A 62 17.19 11.11 -16.24
CA SER A 62 16.21 12.09 -16.71
C SER A 62 15.97 13.25 -15.73
N GLY A 63 16.49 13.19 -14.49
CA GLY A 63 16.18 14.15 -13.43
C GLY A 63 14.70 14.17 -13.01
N SER A 64 13.92 13.15 -13.41
CA SER A 64 12.45 13.14 -13.29
C SER A 64 11.95 12.33 -12.09
N ARG A 65 12.73 12.19 -11.01
CA ARG A 65 12.38 11.39 -9.81
C ARG A 65 10.99 11.71 -9.24
N LYS A 66 10.61 13.00 -9.17
CA LYS A 66 9.26 13.42 -8.71
C LYS A 66 8.14 12.87 -9.59
N LYS A 67 8.33 12.80 -10.93
CA LYS A 67 7.31 12.27 -11.84
C LYS A 67 7.12 10.77 -11.63
N PHE A 68 8.22 10.00 -11.47
CA PHE A 68 8.14 8.57 -11.17
C PHE A 68 7.46 8.31 -9.82
N LEU A 69 7.79 9.10 -8.79
CA LEU A 69 7.12 9.04 -7.50
C LEU A 69 5.61 9.29 -7.63
N GLY A 70 5.21 10.27 -8.46
CA GLY A 70 3.82 10.56 -8.77
C GLY A 70 3.11 9.40 -9.46
N VAL A 71 3.76 8.74 -10.43
CA VAL A 71 3.21 7.54 -11.10
C VAL A 71 3.02 6.39 -10.11
N CYS A 72 4.01 6.13 -9.24
CA CYS A 72 3.89 5.12 -8.20
C CYS A 72 2.71 5.43 -7.27
N ALA A 73 2.59 6.67 -6.79
CA ALA A 73 1.49 7.09 -5.94
C ALA A 73 0.11 6.92 -6.61
N LEU A 74 -0.03 7.32 -7.86
CA LEU A 74 -1.27 7.13 -8.62
C LEU A 74 -1.59 5.64 -8.81
N THR A 75 -0.57 4.81 -9.06
CA THR A 75 -0.75 3.36 -9.14
C THR A 75 -1.30 2.79 -7.84
N ILE A 76 -0.71 3.16 -6.70
CA ILE A 76 -1.20 2.71 -5.38
C ILE A 76 -2.66 3.15 -5.19
N ILE A 77 -2.96 4.43 -5.37
CA ILE A 77 -4.30 4.98 -5.13
C ILE A 77 -5.33 4.27 -6.00
N PHE A 78 -5.07 4.16 -7.31
CA PHE A 78 -6.02 3.57 -8.25
C PHE A 78 -6.26 2.08 -8.00
N PHE A 79 -5.19 1.29 -7.87
CA PHE A 79 -5.32 -0.15 -7.69
C PHE A 79 -5.79 -0.52 -6.29
N THR A 80 -5.46 0.24 -5.26
CA THR A 80 -6.05 0.08 -3.92
C THR A 80 -7.54 0.40 -3.93
N ALA A 81 -7.97 1.48 -4.58
CA ALA A 81 -9.39 1.78 -4.72
C ALA A 81 -10.12 0.70 -5.52
N ALA A 82 -9.50 0.14 -6.56
CA ALA A 82 -10.07 -0.93 -7.37
C ALA A 82 -10.30 -2.24 -6.59
N LEU A 83 -9.60 -2.47 -5.47
CA LEU A 83 -9.86 -3.59 -4.57
C LEU A 83 -11.30 -3.58 -4.01
N TYR A 84 -11.99 -2.45 -4.07
CA TYR A 84 -13.43 -2.35 -3.75
C TYR A 84 -14.28 -3.34 -4.54
N PHE A 85 -13.93 -3.62 -5.79
CA PHE A 85 -14.72 -4.50 -6.67
C PHE A 85 -14.46 -5.99 -6.42
N VAL A 86 -13.55 -6.35 -5.53
CA VAL A 86 -13.22 -7.74 -5.24
C VAL A 86 -14.23 -8.32 -4.27
N GLY A 87 -14.94 -9.37 -4.72
CA GLY A 87 -15.93 -10.09 -3.94
C GLY A 87 -15.56 -11.57 -3.73
N PRO A 88 -16.46 -12.37 -3.11
CA PRO A 88 -16.24 -13.79 -2.87
C PRO A 88 -15.87 -14.55 -4.15
N GLY A 89 -14.83 -15.39 -4.07
CA GLY A 89 -14.34 -16.19 -5.20
C GLY A 89 -13.49 -15.45 -6.24
N MET A 90 -13.36 -14.13 -6.15
CA MET A 90 -12.57 -13.32 -7.11
C MET A 90 -11.07 -13.28 -6.74
N VAL A 91 -10.50 -14.44 -6.43
CA VAL A 91 -9.12 -14.58 -5.94
C VAL A 91 -8.09 -13.98 -6.90
N THR A 92 -8.17 -14.34 -8.19
CA THR A 92 -7.23 -13.86 -9.21
C THR A 92 -7.29 -12.33 -9.37
N LEU A 93 -8.48 -11.76 -9.39
CA LEU A 93 -8.65 -10.31 -9.48
C LEU A 93 -8.05 -9.62 -8.26
N GLY A 94 -8.35 -10.11 -7.05
CA GLY A 94 -7.84 -9.57 -5.79
C GLY A 94 -6.31 -9.58 -5.74
N LEU A 95 -5.69 -10.71 -6.08
CA LEU A 95 -4.23 -10.83 -6.12
C LEU A 95 -3.60 -9.94 -7.18
N THR A 96 -4.18 -9.87 -8.39
CA THR A 96 -3.63 -9.04 -9.47
C THR A 96 -3.63 -7.56 -9.08
N LEU A 97 -4.74 -7.05 -8.55
CA LEU A 97 -4.85 -5.66 -8.10
C LEU A 97 -3.91 -5.37 -6.94
N TYR A 98 -3.80 -6.31 -5.98
CA TYR A 98 -2.86 -6.21 -4.86
C TYR A 98 -1.40 -6.16 -5.33
N ILE A 99 -0.98 -7.08 -6.23
CA ILE A 99 0.38 -7.13 -6.76
C ILE A 99 0.75 -5.80 -7.43
N ILE A 100 -0.14 -5.26 -8.27
CA ILE A 100 0.13 -3.99 -8.97
C ILE A 100 0.23 -2.83 -7.96
N ALA A 101 -0.66 -2.76 -6.97
CA ALA A 101 -0.60 -1.75 -5.92
C ALA A 101 0.71 -1.87 -5.10
N ASN A 102 1.12 -3.09 -4.74
CA ASN A 102 2.33 -3.35 -3.96
C ASN A 102 3.61 -3.05 -4.77
N VAL A 103 3.62 -3.29 -6.07
CA VAL A 103 4.72 -2.86 -6.96
C VAL A 103 4.83 -1.33 -6.98
N GLY A 104 3.70 -0.63 -7.05
CA GLY A 104 3.67 0.84 -6.92
C GLY A 104 4.24 1.32 -5.58
N PHE A 105 3.84 0.67 -4.48
CA PHE A 105 4.32 0.96 -3.13
C PHE A 105 5.84 0.77 -3.00
N ALA A 106 6.34 -0.40 -3.33
CA ALA A 106 7.76 -0.70 -3.19
C ALA A 106 8.63 0.13 -4.16
N GLY A 107 8.13 0.39 -5.40
CA GLY A 107 8.76 1.31 -6.34
C GLY A 107 8.82 2.74 -5.80
N GLY A 108 7.75 3.24 -5.19
CA GLY A 108 7.70 4.54 -4.53
C GLY A 108 8.75 4.68 -3.42
N GLY A 109 8.91 3.64 -2.59
CA GLY A 109 9.92 3.57 -1.54
C GLY A 109 11.35 3.75 -2.06
N VAL A 110 11.70 3.06 -3.16
CA VAL A 110 13.03 3.21 -3.81
C VAL A 110 13.29 4.66 -4.22
N PHE A 111 12.29 5.33 -4.81
CA PHE A 111 12.46 6.72 -5.24
C PHE A 111 12.53 7.69 -4.05
N ILE A 112 11.70 7.54 -3.03
CA ILE A 112 11.72 8.45 -1.87
C ILE A 112 13.03 8.33 -1.09
N ASP A 113 13.58 7.12 -0.95
CA ASP A 113 14.85 6.91 -0.28
C ASP A 113 16.03 7.51 -1.04
N SER A 114 15.93 7.64 -2.36
CA SER A 114 16.95 8.31 -3.18
C SER A 114 17.07 9.82 -2.93
N PHE A 115 16.07 10.45 -2.30
CA PHE A 115 16.14 11.86 -1.88
C PHE A 115 16.82 12.06 -0.52
N LEU A 116 16.92 11.01 0.30
CA LEU A 116 17.43 11.10 1.67
C LEU A 116 18.87 11.66 1.76
N PRO A 117 19.84 11.23 0.92
CA PRO A 117 21.20 11.77 0.95
C PRO A 117 21.30 13.27 0.66
N GLY A 118 20.33 13.82 -0.09
CA GLY A 118 20.31 15.25 -0.44
C GLY A 118 19.80 16.18 0.69
N ILE A 119 19.11 15.63 1.69
CA ILE A 119 18.46 16.39 2.77
C ILE A 119 18.97 16.04 4.17
N SER A 120 19.82 15.01 4.30
CA SER A 120 20.40 14.58 5.57
C SER A 120 21.91 14.83 5.60
N THR A 121 22.44 15.20 6.78
CA THR A 121 23.86 15.16 7.08
C THR A 121 24.15 13.89 7.87
N GLU A 122 25.41 13.40 7.85
CA GLU A 122 25.81 12.22 8.64
C GLU A 122 25.41 12.30 10.11
N GLN A 123 25.44 13.53 10.68
CA GLN A 123 25.09 13.78 12.08
C GLN A 123 23.57 13.71 12.35
N ASN A 124 22.72 13.97 11.36
CA ASN A 124 21.26 14.07 11.52
C ASN A 124 20.48 12.90 10.89
N ALA A 125 21.15 12.04 10.13
CA ALA A 125 20.48 10.96 9.37
C ALA A 125 19.70 10.01 10.29
N GLY A 126 20.27 9.60 11.41
CA GLY A 126 19.60 8.72 12.38
C GLY A 126 18.36 9.36 13.01
N LYS A 127 18.45 10.64 13.40
CA LYS A 127 17.30 11.37 13.96
C LYS A 127 16.18 11.55 12.94
N LEU A 128 16.53 11.90 11.71
CA LEU A 128 15.57 12.10 10.63
C LEU A 128 14.87 10.78 10.27
N SER A 129 15.62 9.68 10.20
CA SER A 129 15.08 8.34 9.99
C SER A 129 14.13 7.94 11.12
N GLY A 130 14.50 8.16 12.38
CA GLY A 130 13.64 7.86 13.53
C GLY A 130 12.32 8.64 13.51
N ILE A 131 12.35 9.95 13.17
CA ILE A 131 11.14 10.76 13.02
C ILE A 131 10.28 10.24 11.86
N LYS A 132 10.90 9.92 10.72
CA LYS A 132 10.21 9.31 9.55
C LYS A 132 9.42 8.08 9.98
N TRP A 133 10.06 7.12 10.64
CA TRP A 133 9.43 5.90 11.12
C TRP A 133 8.31 6.14 12.15
N ALA A 134 8.55 7.02 13.12
CA ALA A 134 7.56 7.35 14.15
C ALA A 134 6.29 7.96 13.53
N MET A 135 6.43 8.89 12.59
CA MET A 135 5.31 9.49 11.88
C MET A 135 4.57 8.47 11.01
N GLY A 136 5.31 7.56 10.35
CA GLY A 136 4.73 6.48 9.57
C GLY A 136 3.86 5.57 10.45
N TYR A 137 4.38 5.05 11.54
CA TYR A 137 3.61 4.20 12.45
C TYR A 137 2.37 4.89 13.03
N ALA A 138 2.51 6.15 13.46
CA ALA A 138 1.37 6.93 13.95
C ALA A 138 0.27 7.07 12.88
N SER A 139 0.67 7.31 11.63
CA SER A 139 -0.23 7.40 10.48
C SER A 139 -0.90 6.07 10.15
N GLY A 140 -0.13 4.97 10.13
CA GLY A 140 -0.67 3.63 9.89
C GLY A 140 -1.73 3.26 10.95
N LEU A 141 -1.45 3.54 12.22
CA LEU A 141 -2.41 3.33 13.32
C LEU A 141 -3.65 4.22 13.17
N LEU A 142 -3.49 5.48 12.79
CA LEU A 142 -4.62 6.38 12.56
C LEU A 142 -5.52 5.85 11.44
N CYS A 143 -4.94 5.45 10.31
CA CYS A 143 -5.68 4.87 9.20
C CYS A 143 -6.38 3.56 9.61
N LEU A 144 -5.72 2.71 10.39
CA LEU A 144 -6.29 1.48 10.94
C LEU A 144 -7.50 1.79 11.84
N LEU A 145 -7.39 2.78 12.72
CA LEU A 145 -8.50 3.22 13.58
C LEU A 145 -9.68 3.74 12.76
N LEU A 146 -9.44 4.46 11.68
CA LEU A 146 -10.50 4.92 10.77
C LEU A 146 -11.20 3.75 10.06
N CYS A 147 -10.47 2.70 9.70
CA CYS A 147 -11.02 1.50 9.07
C CYS A 147 -11.62 0.51 10.08
N PHE A 148 -11.27 0.58 11.36
CA PHE A 148 -11.68 -0.39 12.37
C PHE A 148 -13.20 -0.61 12.49
N PRO A 149 -14.06 0.42 12.41
CA PRO A 149 -15.52 0.23 12.43
C PRO A 149 -16.03 -0.64 11.27
N LEU A 150 -15.28 -0.75 10.16
CA LEU A 150 -15.62 -1.57 9.02
C LEU A 150 -15.18 -3.03 9.20
N ALA A 151 -14.22 -3.31 10.07
CA ALA A 151 -13.68 -4.65 10.32
C ALA A 151 -14.73 -5.64 10.81
N LYS A 152 -15.73 -5.18 11.56
CA LYS A 152 -16.87 -6.01 12.05
C LYS A 152 -17.72 -6.63 10.94
N TYR A 153 -17.61 -6.11 9.72
CA TYR A 153 -18.35 -6.60 8.56
C TYR A 153 -17.56 -7.67 7.77
N ILE A 154 -16.31 -7.96 8.16
CA ILE A 154 -15.51 -9.03 7.56
C ILE A 154 -15.96 -10.35 8.18
N LYS A 155 -16.76 -11.13 7.44
CA LYS A 155 -17.35 -12.41 7.87
C LYS A 155 -17.25 -13.43 6.76
N ALA A 156 -17.20 -14.71 7.10
CA ALA A 156 -17.10 -15.81 6.13
C ALA A 156 -18.29 -15.86 5.16
N ASN A 157 -19.50 -15.51 5.64
CA ASN A 157 -20.72 -15.46 4.81
C ASN A 157 -21.40 -14.10 4.99
N PRO A 158 -20.86 -13.03 4.37
CA PRO A 158 -21.42 -11.69 4.56
C PRO A 158 -22.72 -11.54 3.80
N THR A 159 -23.69 -10.85 4.41
CA THR A 159 -24.85 -10.35 3.67
C THR A 159 -24.41 -9.29 2.63
N PRO A 160 -25.22 -9.00 1.59
CA PRO A 160 -24.86 -7.96 0.60
C PRO A 160 -24.52 -6.61 1.23
N TYR A 161 -25.18 -6.24 2.31
CA TYR A 161 -24.89 -5.04 3.07
C TYR A 161 -23.53 -5.10 3.78
N GLU A 162 -23.24 -6.21 4.46
CA GLU A 162 -21.94 -6.42 5.14
C GLU A 162 -20.79 -6.45 4.14
N LEU A 163 -20.98 -7.12 3.01
CA LEU A 163 -20.00 -7.16 1.93
C LEU A 163 -19.65 -5.76 1.42
N SER A 164 -20.68 -4.96 1.08
CA SER A 164 -20.44 -3.59 0.60
C SER A 164 -19.73 -2.71 1.63
N ARG A 165 -19.97 -2.93 2.93
CA ARG A 165 -19.28 -2.21 4.01
C ARG A 165 -17.82 -2.64 4.17
N ALA A 166 -17.54 -3.95 4.10
CA ALA A 166 -16.17 -4.46 4.17
C ALA A 166 -15.34 -3.99 2.96
N GLN A 167 -15.93 -3.95 1.77
CA GLN A 167 -15.30 -3.45 0.55
C GLN A 167 -14.95 -1.94 0.59
N LEU A 168 -15.50 -1.16 1.52
CA LEU A 168 -15.10 0.25 1.70
C LEU A 168 -13.70 0.41 2.32
N ILE A 169 -13.15 -0.61 2.95
CA ILE A 169 -11.82 -0.53 3.59
C ILE A 169 -10.75 -0.04 2.62
N PRO A 170 -10.53 -0.66 1.45
CA PRO A 170 -9.51 -0.20 0.52
C PRO A 170 -9.81 1.21 -0.05
N VAL A 171 -11.07 1.61 -0.15
CA VAL A 171 -11.43 2.97 -0.59
C VAL A 171 -10.99 4.01 0.45
N VAL A 172 -11.25 3.75 1.73
CA VAL A 172 -10.80 4.63 2.83
C VAL A 172 -9.27 4.77 2.80
N VAL A 173 -8.54 3.66 2.62
CA VAL A 173 -7.08 3.68 2.51
C VAL A 173 -6.62 4.46 1.29
N ALA A 174 -7.24 4.28 0.12
CA ALA A 174 -6.88 5.00 -1.10
C ALA A 174 -7.10 6.51 -0.96
N VAL A 175 -8.20 6.94 -0.35
CA VAL A 175 -8.49 8.36 -0.06
C VAL A 175 -7.49 8.91 0.95
N TYR A 176 -7.22 8.17 2.03
CA TYR A 176 -6.23 8.57 3.04
C TYR A 176 -4.84 8.74 2.40
N TYR A 177 -4.42 7.77 1.57
CA TYR A 177 -3.16 7.81 0.84
C TYR A 177 -3.10 9.04 -0.09
N ALA A 178 -4.17 9.28 -0.85
CA ALA A 178 -4.25 10.42 -1.77
C ALA A 178 -4.07 11.76 -1.03
N VAL A 179 -4.74 11.94 0.10
CA VAL A 179 -4.61 13.15 0.92
C VAL A 179 -3.19 13.30 1.47
N ALA A 180 -2.61 12.21 2.00
CA ALA A 180 -1.28 12.23 2.60
C ALA A 180 -0.16 12.49 1.57
N VAL A 181 -0.31 12.02 0.33
CA VAL A 181 0.71 12.13 -0.71
C VAL A 181 0.67 13.46 -1.47
N ILE A 182 -0.40 14.24 -1.35
CA ILE A 182 -0.51 15.56 -2.00
C ILE A 182 0.63 16.47 -1.55
N PHE A 183 0.90 16.53 -0.24
CA PHE A 183 1.91 17.43 0.31
C PHE A 183 3.32 17.16 -0.25
N PRO A 184 3.88 15.93 -0.21
CA PRO A 184 5.20 15.65 -0.76
C PRO A 184 5.30 15.73 -2.29
N LEU A 185 4.20 15.71 -3.02
CA LEU A 185 4.22 15.89 -4.47
C LEU A 185 4.21 17.36 -4.90
N ILE A 186 3.63 18.25 -4.09
CA ILE A 186 3.59 19.69 -4.37
C ILE A 186 4.91 20.36 -3.96
N PHE A 187 5.44 20.02 -2.81
CA PHE A 187 6.66 20.59 -2.23
C PHE A 187 7.88 19.69 -2.43
#